data_76e1e53b5edcca21da8dfca32a99c7a8
#
_entry.id   76e1e53b5edcca21da8dfca32a99c7a8
#
_cell.length_a   1.000
_cell.length_b   1.000
_cell.length_c   1.000
_cell.angle_alpha   90.00
_cell.angle_beta   90.00
_cell.angle_gamma   90.00
#
_symmetry.space_group_name_H-M   'P 1'
#
loop_
_entity.id
_entity.type
_entity.pdbx_description
1 polymer ?
#
loop_
_entity_poly.entity_id
_entity_poly.type
_entity_poly.pdbx_seq_one_letter_code
_entity_poly.pdbx_strand_id
1 'polypeptide(L)'
;MAASIAVIVIDCVDSRPVAEFWMAALGYEVAAQDGEWIKLRDPQALGPPLAIDPVPESKVVKNRVHLDLKPQGSHEAEVARLEQLGARIFRVFPGSHTVMHDPEGNEFCVLEPHSIA
;
A
#
# COMPACT_ATOMS: atom_id res chain seq x y z
N MET A 1 -10.87 28.25 4.79
CA MET A 1 -9.96 27.31 5.47
C MET A 1 -10.07 25.96 4.80
N ALA A 2 -8.96 25.42 4.40
CA ALA A 2 -8.96 24.13 3.73
C ALA A 2 -8.82 22.99 4.76
N ALA A 3 -9.34 21.81 4.41
CA ALA A 3 -9.13 20.61 5.18
C ALA A 3 -7.75 20.00 4.85
N SER A 4 -7.32 19.06 5.64
CA SER A 4 -6.10 18.29 5.39
C SER A 4 -6.45 16.81 5.35
N ILE A 5 -5.57 16.02 4.72
CA ILE A 5 -5.75 14.56 4.68
C ILE A 5 -5.30 14.01 6.04
N ALA A 6 -6.26 13.42 6.77
CA ALA A 6 -5.96 12.83 8.08
C ALA A 6 -5.37 11.41 7.92
N VAL A 7 -5.94 10.62 7.02
CA VAL A 7 -5.60 9.20 6.87
C VAL A 7 -6.08 8.71 5.51
N ILE A 8 -5.35 7.76 4.92
CA ILE A 8 -5.79 7.03 3.73
C ILE A 8 -6.29 5.68 4.22
N VAL A 9 -7.52 5.33 3.87
CA VAL A 9 -8.15 4.08 4.32
C VAL A 9 -8.13 3.06 3.19
N ILE A 10 -7.66 1.87 3.51
CA ILE A 10 -7.67 0.71 2.59
C ILE A 10 -8.68 -0.28 3.16
N ASP A 11 -9.74 -0.55 2.38
CA ASP A 11 -10.74 -1.54 2.74
C ASP A 11 -10.25 -2.95 2.40
N CYS A 12 -10.64 -3.91 3.23
CA CYS A 12 -10.28 -5.31 3.04
C CYS A 12 -11.28 -6.20 3.79
N VAL A 13 -11.29 -7.49 3.50
CA VAL A 13 -12.13 -8.43 4.25
C VAL A 13 -11.39 -8.88 5.50
N ASP A 14 -10.11 -9.21 5.38
CA ASP A 14 -9.28 -9.66 6.49
C ASP A 14 -8.15 -8.65 6.70
N SER A 15 -8.27 -7.84 7.76
CA SER A 15 -7.39 -6.70 7.98
C SER A 15 -5.97 -7.11 8.38
N ARG A 16 -5.77 -8.22 9.08
CA ARG A 16 -4.47 -8.56 9.62
C ARG A 16 -3.40 -8.79 8.55
N PRO A 17 -3.62 -9.67 7.56
CA PRO A 17 -2.59 -9.86 6.51
C PRO A 17 -2.33 -8.59 5.70
N VAL A 18 -3.35 -7.78 5.46
CA VAL A 18 -3.21 -6.52 4.72
C VAL A 18 -2.39 -5.53 5.53
N ALA A 19 -2.67 -5.40 6.83
CA ALA A 19 -1.89 -4.53 7.71
C ALA A 19 -0.43 -4.98 7.80
N GLU A 20 -0.19 -6.27 7.95
CA GLU A 20 1.17 -6.80 8.02
C GLU A 20 1.94 -6.53 6.72
N PHE A 21 1.28 -6.68 5.58
CA PHE A 21 1.90 -6.36 4.29
C PHE A 21 2.31 -4.88 4.23
N TRP A 22 1.37 -3.97 4.51
CA TRP A 22 1.66 -2.53 4.38
C TRP A 22 2.66 -2.04 5.42
N MET A 23 2.66 -2.60 6.62
CA MET A 23 3.68 -2.30 7.61
C MET A 23 5.08 -2.65 7.11
N ALA A 24 5.23 -3.86 6.57
CA ALA A 24 6.52 -4.30 6.05
C ALA A 24 6.92 -3.56 4.78
N ALA A 25 5.95 -3.30 3.89
CA ALA A 25 6.21 -2.60 2.63
C ALA A 25 6.72 -1.18 2.85
N LEU A 26 6.13 -0.46 3.80
CA LEU A 26 6.40 0.96 4.02
C LEU A 26 7.30 1.25 5.23
N GLY A 27 7.60 0.24 6.05
CA GLY A 27 8.31 0.46 7.31
C GLY A 27 7.43 1.17 8.33
N TYR A 28 6.13 0.92 8.30
CA TYR A 28 5.17 1.53 9.20
C TYR A 28 4.98 0.69 10.46
N GLU A 29 4.42 1.30 11.48
CA GLU A 29 4.09 0.66 12.75
C GLU A 29 2.61 0.89 13.08
N VAL A 30 2.07 0.08 13.99
CA VAL A 30 0.70 0.27 14.47
C VAL A 30 0.64 1.52 15.32
N ALA A 31 -0.22 2.46 14.93
CA ALA A 31 -0.49 3.67 15.71
C ALA A 31 -1.67 3.48 16.67
N ALA A 32 -2.69 2.72 16.25
CA ALA A 32 -3.87 2.44 17.05
C ALA A 32 -4.56 1.21 16.50
N GLN A 33 -5.32 0.53 17.33
CA GLN A 33 -6.08 -0.65 16.92
C GLN A 33 -7.37 -0.73 17.73
N ASP A 34 -8.49 -0.97 17.05
CA ASP A 34 -9.78 -1.18 17.67
C ASP A 34 -10.42 -2.39 16.98
N GLY A 35 -10.35 -3.55 17.64
CA GLY A 35 -10.75 -4.81 17.05
C GLY A 35 -9.90 -5.10 15.82
N GLU A 36 -10.53 -5.26 14.66
CA GLU A 36 -9.85 -5.54 13.40
C GLU A 36 -9.54 -4.27 12.60
N TRP A 37 -9.96 -3.11 13.09
CA TRP A 37 -9.57 -1.82 12.50
C TRP A 37 -8.16 -1.46 12.98
N ILE A 38 -7.25 -1.23 12.05
CA ILE A 38 -5.83 -1.03 12.37
C ILE A 38 -5.34 0.24 11.70
N LYS A 39 -4.84 1.18 12.49
CA LYS A 39 -4.21 2.39 11.98
C LYS A 39 -2.69 2.24 12.01
N LEU A 40 -2.06 2.56 10.90
CA LEU A 40 -0.62 2.49 10.72
C LEU A 40 -0.05 3.91 10.56
N ARG A 41 1.16 4.10 11.05
CA ARG A 41 1.88 5.37 10.88
C ARG A 41 3.32 5.13 10.48
N ASP A 42 3.89 6.11 9.79
CA ASP A 42 5.32 6.18 9.58
C ASP A 42 5.98 6.64 10.88
N PRO A 43 6.90 5.85 11.48
CA PRO A 43 7.57 6.29 12.72
C PRO A 43 8.39 7.57 12.55
N GLN A 44 8.78 7.89 11.31
CA GLN A 44 9.50 9.12 11.00
C GLN A 44 8.57 10.29 10.64
N ALA A 45 7.28 10.05 10.56
CA ALA A 45 6.25 11.04 10.22
C ALA A 45 6.48 11.72 8.86
N LEU A 46 7.09 11.03 7.90
CA LEU A 46 7.34 11.54 6.55
C LEU A 46 6.23 11.16 5.57
N GLY A 47 5.65 9.98 5.74
CA GLY A 47 4.56 9.49 4.90
C GLY A 47 3.21 9.65 5.56
N PRO A 48 2.12 9.53 4.78
CA PRO A 48 0.76 9.65 5.31
C PRO A 48 0.38 8.42 6.14
N PRO A 49 -0.43 8.58 7.19
CA PRO A 49 -0.96 7.43 7.91
C PRO A 49 -1.93 6.63 7.04
N LEU A 50 -1.98 5.33 7.28
CA LEU A 50 -2.94 4.42 6.65
C LEU A 50 -3.85 3.82 7.71
N ALA A 51 -5.10 3.56 7.35
CA ALA A 51 -5.98 2.73 8.16
C ALA A 51 -6.41 1.53 7.34
N ILE A 52 -6.39 0.37 7.96
CA ILE A 52 -6.83 -0.88 7.36
C ILE A 52 -8.19 -1.20 7.94
N ASP A 53 -9.22 -1.15 7.11
CA ASP A 53 -10.61 -1.18 7.55
C ASP A 53 -11.30 -2.45 7.07
N PRO A 54 -11.74 -3.33 7.99
CA PRO A 54 -12.46 -4.53 7.59
C PRO A 54 -13.85 -4.18 7.07
N VAL A 55 -14.18 -4.68 5.89
CA VAL A 55 -15.48 -4.51 5.26
C VAL A 55 -16.02 -5.88 4.85
N PRO A 56 -17.34 -6.05 4.71
CA PRO A 56 -17.90 -7.37 4.39
C PRO A 56 -17.71 -7.80 2.95
N GLU A 57 -17.56 -6.85 2.02
CA GLU A 57 -17.45 -7.17 0.60
C GLU A 57 -15.98 -7.31 0.15
N SER A 58 -15.72 -8.34 -0.65
CA SER A 58 -14.42 -8.49 -1.29
C SER A 58 -14.29 -7.52 -2.46
N LYS A 59 -13.02 -7.23 -2.82
CA LYS A 59 -12.72 -6.34 -3.93
C LYS A 59 -13.08 -6.99 -5.26
N VAL A 60 -13.80 -6.27 -6.11
CA VAL A 60 -14.23 -6.74 -7.42
C VAL A 60 -13.71 -5.82 -8.54
N VAL A 61 -13.98 -4.51 -8.44
CA VAL A 61 -13.57 -3.56 -9.47
C VAL A 61 -12.22 -2.94 -9.14
N LYS A 62 -11.55 -2.42 -10.18
CA LYS A 62 -10.26 -1.75 -10.02
C LYS A 62 -10.40 -0.53 -9.11
N ASN A 63 -9.41 -0.31 -8.24
CA ASN A 63 -9.33 0.89 -7.40
C ASN A 63 -9.32 2.14 -8.28
N ARG A 64 -10.05 3.17 -7.86
CA ARG A 64 -10.04 4.46 -8.54
C ARG A 64 -8.93 5.37 -8.02
N VAL A 65 -8.42 5.08 -6.81
CA VAL A 65 -7.24 5.72 -6.22
C VAL A 65 -6.25 4.61 -5.93
N HIS A 66 -5.00 4.80 -6.31
CA HIS A 66 -3.94 3.85 -5.99
C HIS A 66 -2.72 4.59 -5.47
N LEU A 67 -1.96 3.91 -4.63
CA LEU A 67 -0.72 4.45 -4.08
C LEU A 67 0.42 4.13 -5.02
N ASP A 68 1.25 5.13 -5.30
CA ASP A 68 2.46 4.95 -6.10
C ASP A 68 3.64 5.01 -5.16
N LEU A 69 4.41 3.92 -5.08
CA LEU A 69 5.53 3.79 -4.17
C LEU A 69 6.83 4.13 -4.88
N LYS A 70 7.65 4.93 -4.22
CA LYS A 70 8.99 5.26 -4.71
C LYS A 70 9.99 4.32 -4.05
N PRO A 71 10.70 3.47 -4.82
CA PRO A 71 11.68 2.58 -4.23
C PRO A 71 12.92 3.37 -3.75
N GLN A 72 13.58 2.88 -2.70
CA GLN A 72 14.83 3.46 -2.23
C GLN A 72 16.04 2.93 -2.98
N GLY A 73 15.91 1.77 -3.60
CA GLY A 73 16.93 1.15 -4.42
C GLY A 73 16.43 0.96 -5.85
N SER A 74 16.81 -0.15 -6.46
CA SER A 74 16.34 -0.43 -7.81
C SER A 74 14.86 -0.83 -7.80
N HIS A 75 14.19 -0.50 -8.90
CA HIS A 75 12.80 -0.87 -9.12
C HIS A 75 12.61 -2.39 -9.06
N GLU A 76 13.50 -3.14 -9.71
CA GLU A 76 13.41 -4.60 -9.78
C GLU A 76 13.58 -5.23 -8.40
N ALA A 77 14.52 -4.73 -7.60
CA ALA A 77 14.73 -5.24 -6.26
C ALA A 77 13.52 -4.96 -5.35
N GLU A 78 12.90 -3.80 -5.52
CA GLU A 78 11.73 -3.45 -4.73
C GLU A 78 10.53 -4.32 -5.11
N VAL A 79 10.28 -4.54 -6.38
CA VAL A 79 9.21 -5.44 -6.83
C VAL A 79 9.42 -6.83 -6.26
N ALA A 80 10.66 -7.36 -6.32
CA ALA A 80 10.96 -8.68 -5.77
C ALA A 80 10.73 -8.73 -4.25
N ARG A 81 11.11 -7.68 -3.52
CA ARG A 81 10.91 -7.59 -2.08
C ARG A 81 9.41 -7.62 -1.74
N LEU A 82 8.61 -6.85 -2.46
CA LEU A 82 7.17 -6.78 -2.22
C LEU A 82 6.49 -8.11 -2.55
N GLU A 83 6.95 -8.82 -3.58
CA GLU A 83 6.45 -10.18 -3.86
C GLU A 83 6.72 -11.12 -2.70
N GLN A 84 7.90 -11.05 -2.09
CA GLN A 84 8.24 -11.86 -0.91
C GLN A 84 7.32 -11.56 0.28
N LEU A 85 6.81 -10.33 0.37
CA LEU A 85 5.88 -9.92 1.43
C LEU A 85 4.43 -10.30 1.15
N GLY A 86 4.11 -10.78 -0.04
CA GLY A 86 2.77 -11.23 -0.38
C GLY A 86 2.06 -10.45 -1.49
N ALA A 87 2.73 -9.48 -2.11
CA ALA A 87 2.18 -8.80 -3.28
C ALA A 87 2.35 -9.64 -4.54
N ARG A 88 1.57 -9.33 -5.57
CA ARG A 88 1.67 -9.99 -6.87
C ARG A 88 1.81 -8.96 -7.96
N ILE A 89 2.64 -9.26 -8.96
CA ILE A 89 2.74 -8.43 -10.16
C ILE A 89 1.44 -8.59 -10.96
N PHE A 90 0.81 -7.47 -11.30
CA PHE A 90 -0.33 -7.45 -12.19
C PHE A 90 0.09 -7.08 -13.61
N ARG A 91 0.84 -5.98 -13.76
CA ARG A 91 1.25 -5.52 -15.09
C ARG A 91 2.50 -4.65 -15.01
N VAL A 92 3.44 -4.90 -15.90
CA VAL A 92 4.67 -4.11 -16.03
C VAL A 92 4.53 -3.10 -17.16
N PHE A 93 4.87 -1.85 -16.87
CA PHE A 93 5.00 -0.79 -17.88
C PHE A 93 6.48 -0.42 -17.93
N PRO A 94 7.25 -1.02 -18.88
CA PRO A 94 8.72 -0.86 -18.89
C PRO A 94 9.16 0.59 -18.91
N GLY A 95 10.16 0.94 -18.08
CA GLY A 95 10.68 2.29 -17.99
C GLY A 95 9.80 3.27 -17.23
N SER A 96 8.66 2.83 -16.70
CA SER A 96 7.70 3.69 -16.00
C SER A 96 7.36 3.16 -14.61
N HIS A 97 6.59 2.08 -14.54
CA HIS A 97 6.13 1.54 -13.26
C HIS A 97 5.66 0.10 -13.41
N THR A 98 5.47 -0.57 -12.28
CA THR A 98 4.84 -1.88 -12.21
C THR A 98 3.60 -1.77 -11.34
N VAL A 99 2.46 -2.24 -11.87
CA VAL A 99 1.23 -2.36 -11.08
C VAL A 99 1.27 -3.68 -10.33
N MET A 100 1.04 -3.62 -9.03
CA MET A 100 1.01 -4.79 -8.17
C MET A 100 -0.32 -4.86 -7.44
N HIS A 101 -0.62 -6.03 -6.90
CA HIS A 101 -1.76 -6.24 -6.01
C HIS A 101 -1.26 -6.54 -4.60
N ASP A 102 -1.88 -5.91 -3.61
CA ASP A 102 -1.65 -6.28 -2.22
C ASP A 102 -2.31 -7.64 -1.93
N PRO A 103 -2.21 -8.19 -0.70
CA PRO A 103 -2.75 -9.52 -0.43
C PRO A 103 -4.24 -9.72 -0.74
N GLU A 104 -5.03 -8.64 -0.80
CA GLU A 104 -6.45 -8.73 -1.15
C GLU A 104 -6.77 -8.18 -2.55
N GLY A 105 -5.75 -7.91 -3.35
CA GLY A 105 -5.95 -7.48 -4.73
C GLY A 105 -6.09 -5.98 -4.91
N ASN A 106 -5.83 -5.18 -3.89
CA ASN A 106 -5.81 -3.72 -4.05
C ASN A 106 -4.63 -3.32 -4.91
N GLU A 107 -4.88 -2.57 -5.98
CA GLU A 107 -3.83 -2.12 -6.90
C GLU A 107 -3.01 -1.02 -6.27
N PHE A 108 -1.69 -1.14 -6.43
CA PHE A 108 -0.72 -0.08 -6.15
C PHE A 108 0.40 -0.17 -7.17
N CYS A 109 1.22 0.85 -7.26
CA CYS A 109 2.30 0.89 -8.25
C CYS A 109 3.64 1.06 -7.57
N VAL A 110 4.66 0.48 -8.18
CA VAL A 110 6.06 0.75 -7.85
C VAL A 110 6.64 1.53 -9.02
N LEU A 111 7.16 2.72 -8.74
CA LEU A 111 7.66 3.62 -9.77
C LEU A 111 9.11 3.29 -10.12
N GLU A 112 9.51 3.59 -11.34
CA GLU A 112 10.92 3.70 -11.65
C GLU A 112 11.48 4.93 -10.92
N PRO A 113 12.75 4.91 -10.46
CA PRO A 113 13.30 6.01 -9.65
C PRO A 113 13.24 7.38 -10.31
N HIS A 114 13.25 7.43 -11.64
CA HIS A 114 13.22 8.67 -12.42
C HIS A 114 11.81 9.05 -12.90
N SER A 115 10.80 8.26 -12.54
CA SER A 115 9.42 8.55 -12.94
C SER A 115 8.91 9.80 -12.25
N ILE A 116 8.13 10.61 -12.97
CA ILE A 116 7.49 11.81 -12.43
C ILE A 116 6.11 11.53 -11.88
N ALA A 117 5.60 10.33 -12.06
CA ALA A 117 4.25 9.99 -11.62
C ALA A 117 4.10 9.95 -10.11
#